data_aace442e2f8221a81c70cbd8a58ef394
#
_entry.id   aace442e2f8221a81c70cbd8a58ef394
#
_cell.length_a   1.000
_cell.length_b   1.000
_cell.length_c   1.000
_cell.angle_alpha   90.00
_cell.angle_beta   90.00
_cell.angle_gamma   90.00
#
_symmetry.space_group_name_H-M   'P 1'
#
loop_
_entity.id
_entity.type
_entity.pdbx_description
1 polymer ?
#
loop_
_entity_poly.entity_id
_entity_poly.type
_entity_poly.pdbx_seq_one_letter_code
_entity_poly.pdbx_strand_id
1 'polypeptide(L)'
;PLLMALKVIDDDGNDLNTHQSGEVCIKSASTFKGYWKNKQATDDALTSDGWVKTGDIGYLDDDGFLYINDRKKDLVIRGGENISCIEVESSICEHPSVLEASVFGVPDDRLGEILATYICVREDSTLTEDELSSFLSEKIANFKIPTHYRFQKDKLPRIASGKIAKIDMRKEAVELLKENGNIK
;
A
#
# COMPACT_ATOMS: atom_id res chain seq x y z
N PRO A 1 27.70 -12.08 8.76
CA PRO A 1 26.69 -11.44 9.56
C PRO A 1 26.69 -9.98 9.20
N LEU A 2 25.63 -9.59 8.56
CA LEU A 2 25.36 -8.20 8.28
C LEU A 2 25.04 -7.54 9.61
N LEU A 3 25.90 -6.65 10.06
CA LEU A 3 25.61 -5.76 11.16
C LEU A 3 24.60 -4.72 10.68
N MET A 4 23.35 -5.10 10.67
CA MET A 4 22.24 -4.22 10.39
C MET A 4 21.43 -4.07 11.68
N ALA A 5 21.29 -2.85 12.15
CA ALA A 5 20.35 -2.49 13.21
C ALA A 5 18.99 -2.16 12.56
N LEU A 6 17.92 -2.51 13.24
CA LEU A 6 16.55 -2.28 12.82
C LEU A 6 15.76 -1.71 13.99
N LYS A 7 14.89 -0.74 13.72
CA LYS A 7 13.91 -0.21 14.67
C LYS A 7 12.65 0.21 13.95
N VAL A 8 11.59 0.40 14.71
CA VAL A 8 10.31 0.94 14.23
C VAL A 8 10.05 2.25 14.95
N ILE A 9 9.61 3.29 14.22
CA ILE A 9 9.36 4.62 14.77
C ILE A 9 7.92 5.07 14.49
N ASP A 10 7.40 5.95 15.36
CA ASP A 10 6.15 6.67 15.11
C ASP A 10 6.35 7.85 14.12
N ASP A 11 5.28 8.61 13.84
CA ASP A 11 5.34 9.78 12.95
C ASP A 11 6.15 10.94 13.55
N ASP A 12 6.34 10.99 14.87
CA ASP A 12 7.16 11.98 15.57
C ASP A 12 8.65 11.56 15.62
N GLY A 13 8.97 10.34 15.18
CA GLY A 13 10.33 9.79 15.16
C GLY A 13 10.76 9.09 16.45
N ASN A 14 9.85 8.84 17.38
CA ASN A 14 10.15 8.11 18.61
C ASN A 14 10.17 6.60 18.33
N ASP A 15 11.07 5.89 19.03
CA ASP A 15 11.17 4.43 18.92
C ASP A 15 9.93 3.76 19.52
N LEU A 16 9.37 2.81 18.79
CA LEU A 16 8.21 2.00 19.20
C LEU A 16 8.65 0.68 19.84
N ASN A 17 7.82 0.17 20.76
CA ASN A 17 8.01 -1.15 21.34
C ASN A 17 7.56 -2.27 20.37
N THR A 18 7.88 -3.53 20.73
CA THR A 18 7.40 -4.71 20.01
C THR A 18 5.87 -4.69 19.86
N HIS A 19 5.37 -5.24 18.76
CA HIS A 19 3.95 -5.28 18.36
C HIS A 19 3.30 -3.92 18.08
N GLN A 20 4.06 -2.81 18.16
CA GLN A 20 3.56 -1.49 17.74
C GLN A 20 3.97 -1.22 16.29
N SER A 21 2.99 -0.92 15.45
CA SER A 21 3.20 -0.65 14.02
C SER A 21 3.65 0.79 13.80
N GLY A 22 4.69 0.98 12.98
CA GLY A 22 5.24 2.27 12.60
C GLY A 22 6.17 2.16 11.40
N GLU A 23 6.90 3.23 11.09
CA GLU A 23 7.85 3.23 9.97
C GLU A 23 9.13 2.45 10.33
N VAL A 24 9.47 1.48 9.50
CA VAL A 24 10.67 0.68 9.67
C VAL A 24 11.90 1.48 9.29
N CYS A 25 12.87 1.52 10.20
CA CYS A 25 14.17 2.17 9.99
C CYS A 25 15.31 1.17 10.08
N ILE A 26 16.29 1.31 9.20
CA ILE A 26 17.49 0.45 9.17
C ILE A 26 18.77 1.30 9.24
N LYS A 27 19.80 0.72 9.86
CA LYS A 27 21.14 1.33 9.92
C LYS A 27 22.21 0.25 9.77
N SER A 28 23.16 0.46 8.88
CA SER A 28 24.29 -0.44 8.68
C SER A 28 25.50 0.28 8.11
N ALA A 29 26.63 -0.40 8.05
CA ALA A 29 27.83 0.11 7.38
C ALA A 29 27.63 0.32 5.87
N SER A 30 26.63 -0.36 5.26
CA SER A 30 26.27 -0.23 3.84
C SER A 30 25.16 0.78 3.59
N THR A 31 24.72 1.51 4.61
CA THR A 31 23.73 2.59 4.44
C THR A 31 24.25 3.62 3.45
N PHE A 32 23.42 4.00 2.48
CA PHE A 32 23.78 5.03 1.50
C PHE A 32 23.93 6.41 2.15
N LYS A 33 24.75 7.27 1.53
CA LYS A 33 25.04 8.60 2.09
C LYS A 33 24.02 9.66 1.70
N GLY A 34 23.16 9.35 0.75
CA GLY A 34 22.14 10.27 0.25
C GLY A 34 21.88 10.12 -1.25
N TYR A 35 20.88 10.82 -1.73
CA TYR A 35 20.53 10.90 -3.14
C TYR A 35 21.39 11.93 -3.86
N TRP A 36 21.94 11.57 -5.02
CA TRP A 36 22.80 12.45 -5.80
C TRP A 36 22.08 13.75 -6.17
N LYS A 37 22.66 14.88 -5.78
CA LYS A 37 22.14 16.25 -6.02
C LYS A 37 20.68 16.47 -5.61
N ASN A 38 20.17 15.68 -4.68
CA ASN A 38 18.82 15.83 -4.14
C ASN A 38 18.86 15.81 -2.61
N LYS A 39 19.13 17.00 -2.05
CA LYS A 39 19.22 17.16 -0.59
C LYS A 39 17.89 16.87 0.09
N GLN A 40 16.79 17.36 -0.47
CA GLN A 40 15.47 17.17 0.12
C GLN A 40 15.14 15.68 0.26
N ALA A 41 15.27 14.90 -0.83
CA ALA A 41 15.03 13.46 -0.77
C ALA A 41 15.99 12.73 0.20
N THR A 42 17.21 13.25 0.39
CA THR A 42 18.15 12.72 1.38
C THR A 42 17.68 12.99 2.80
N ASP A 43 17.29 14.23 3.10
CA ASP A 43 16.79 14.64 4.40
C ASP A 43 15.48 13.91 4.76
N ASP A 44 14.62 13.63 3.77
CA ASP A 44 13.39 12.85 3.96
C ASP A 44 13.67 11.37 4.26
N ALA A 45 14.73 10.82 3.67
CA ALA A 45 15.07 9.40 3.78
C ALA A 45 16.02 9.07 4.94
N LEU A 46 16.78 10.04 5.44
CA LEU A 46 17.78 9.83 6.50
C LEU A 46 17.44 10.64 7.74
N THR A 47 17.49 9.99 8.90
CA THR A 47 17.44 10.69 10.17
C THR A 47 18.79 11.35 10.47
N SER A 48 18.81 12.35 11.37
CA SER A 48 20.03 13.06 11.76
C SER A 48 21.10 12.17 12.39
N ASP A 49 20.72 11.05 12.97
CA ASP A 49 21.58 10.03 13.58
C ASP A 49 21.90 8.85 12.64
N GLY A 50 21.56 8.98 11.36
CA GLY A 50 21.99 8.08 10.27
C GLY A 50 21.19 6.81 10.08
N TRP A 51 19.92 6.80 10.47
CA TRP A 51 18.98 5.75 10.09
C TRP A 51 18.33 6.05 8.75
N VAL A 52 18.11 5.02 7.94
CA VAL A 52 17.32 5.08 6.70
C VAL A 52 15.89 4.77 7.06
N LYS A 53 14.99 5.69 6.77
CA LYS A 53 13.54 5.44 6.72
C LYS A 53 13.24 4.65 5.46
N THR A 54 12.74 3.42 5.60
CA THR A 54 12.50 2.54 4.45
C THR A 54 11.25 2.92 3.66
N GLY A 55 10.34 3.65 4.30
CA GLY A 55 8.99 3.90 3.80
C GLY A 55 8.09 2.68 3.90
N ASP A 56 8.52 1.61 4.54
CA ASP A 56 7.70 0.45 4.85
C ASP A 56 7.14 0.59 6.27
N ILE A 57 5.89 0.24 6.46
CA ILE A 57 5.20 0.19 7.76
C ILE A 57 5.18 -1.25 8.24
N GLY A 58 5.57 -1.44 9.50
CA GLY A 58 5.63 -2.77 10.09
C GLY A 58 5.84 -2.74 11.58
N TYR A 59 6.02 -3.90 12.18
CA TYR A 59 6.34 -4.06 13.60
C TYR A 59 7.33 -5.19 13.82
N LEU A 60 7.98 -5.17 14.98
CA LEU A 60 8.81 -6.27 15.48
C LEU A 60 8.01 -7.08 16.50
N ASP A 61 8.14 -8.40 16.47
CA ASP A 61 7.67 -9.24 17.55
C ASP A 61 8.73 -9.39 18.66
N ASP A 62 8.40 -10.14 19.73
CA ASP A 62 9.29 -10.33 20.89
C ASP A 62 10.52 -11.19 20.56
N ASP A 63 10.47 -11.96 19.48
CA ASP A 63 11.58 -12.76 18.97
C ASP A 63 12.47 -11.97 17.99
N GLY A 64 12.09 -10.72 17.65
CA GLY A 64 12.82 -9.81 16.77
C GLY A 64 12.56 -10.07 15.28
N PHE A 65 11.51 -10.79 14.91
CA PHE A 65 11.08 -10.91 13.53
C PHE A 65 10.34 -9.65 13.10
N LEU A 66 10.65 -9.18 11.89
CA LEU A 66 10.01 -8.03 11.28
C LEU A 66 8.82 -8.48 10.43
N TYR A 67 7.65 -7.89 10.71
CA TYR A 67 6.44 -8.03 9.92
C TYR A 67 6.15 -6.73 9.18
N ILE A 68 6.13 -6.78 7.86
CA ILE A 68 5.79 -5.62 7.02
C ILE A 68 4.29 -5.66 6.72
N ASN A 69 3.59 -4.59 7.09
CA ASN A 69 2.15 -4.44 6.90
C ASN A 69 1.83 -3.77 5.56
N ASP A 70 2.55 -2.69 5.22
CA ASP A 70 2.37 -1.94 3.97
C ASP A 70 3.53 -0.97 3.72
N ARG A 71 3.40 -0.17 2.65
CA ARG A 71 4.24 1.00 2.42
C ARG A 71 3.54 2.27 2.90
N LYS A 72 4.28 3.16 3.55
CA LYS A 72 3.76 4.43 4.08
C LYS A 72 3.00 5.24 3.02
N LYS A 73 3.51 5.29 1.79
CA LYS A 73 2.91 6.00 0.64
C LYS A 73 1.76 5.26 -0.05
N ASP A 74 1.57 3.98 0.28
CA ASP A 74 0.54 3.12 -0.29
C ASP A 74 -0.64 2.91 0.68
N LEU A 75 -0.52 3.44 1.93
CA LEU A 75 -1.66 3.51 2.85
C LEU A 75 -2.72 4.47 2.29
N VAL A 76 -3.97 4.07 2.36
CA VAL A 76 -5.12 4.91 2.00
C VAL A 76 -5.71 5.49 3.28
N ILE A 77 -5.82 6.82 3.34
CA ILE A 77 -6.38 7.52 4.51
C ILE A 77 -7.84 7.84 4.23
N ARG A 78 -8.73 6.99 4.72
CA ARG A 78 -10.17 7.10 4.53
C ARG A 78 -10.86 7.56 5.81
N GLY A 79 -11.30 8.82 5.85
CA GLY A 79 -12.02 9.36 7.01
C GLY A 79 -11.21 9.33 8.32
N GLY A 80 -9.88 9.39 8.23
CA GLY A 80 -8.95 9.29 9.37
C GLY A 80 -8.46 7.88 9.68
N GLU A 81 -8.99 6.84 9.03
CA GLU A 81 -8.53 5.47 9.18
C GLU A 81 -7.46 5.13 8.14
N ASN A 82 -6.37 4.51 8.60
CA ASN A 82 -5.30 4.01 7.73
C ASN A 82 -5.65 2.62 7.22
N ILE A 83 -5.78 2.47 5.91
CA ILE A 83 -6.10 1.19 5.27
C ILE A 83 -4.88 0.68 4.50
N SER A 84 -4.44 -0.54 4.82
CA SER A 84 -3.39 -1.24 4.10
C SER A 84 -3.89 -1.74 2.75
N CYS A 85 -3.30 -1.27 1.66
CA CYS A 85 -3.58 -1.79 0.33
C CYS A 85 -3.23 -3.27 0.21
N ILE A 86 -2.14 -3.71 0.84
CA ILE A 86 -1.69 -5.11 0.80
C ILE A 86 -2.71 -6.05 1.47
N GLU A 87 -3.28 -5.64 2.61
CA GLU A 87 -4.33 -6.41 3.30
C GLU A 87 -5.54 -6.63 2.38
N VAL A 88 -5.99 -5.56 1.74
CA VAL A 88 -7.15 -5.62 0.83
C VAL A 88 -6.83 -6.42 -0.43
N GLU A 89 -5.65 -6.22 -1.04
CA GLU A 89 -5.16 -7.00 -2.20
C GLU A 89 -5.11 -8.49 -1.87
N SER A 90 -4.57 -8.85 -0.70
CA SER A 90 -4.50 -10.23 -0.24
C SER A 90 -5.89 -10.86 -0.09
N SER A 91 -6.82 -10.13 0.53
CA SER A 91 -8.21 -10.59 0.70
C SER A 91 -8.94 -10.76 -0.64
N ILE A 92 -8.72 -9.86 -1.61
CA ILE A 92 -9.28 -9.98 -2.96
C ILE A 92 -8.69 -11.21 -3.67
N CYS A 93 -7.39 -11.45 -3.55
CA CYS A 93 -6.71 -12.59 -4.19
C CYS A 93 -7.10 -13.95 -3.60
N GLU A 94 -7.74 -14.02 -2.44
CA GLU A 94 -8.32 -15.26 -1.91
C GLU A 94 -9.57 -15.73 -2.70
N HIS A 95 -10.17 -14.83 -3.50
CA HIS A 95 -11.31 -15.22 -4.32
C HIS A 95 -10.88 -16.12 -5.49
N PRO A 96 -11.53 -17.30 -5.71
CA PRO A 96 -11.08 -18.30 -6.70
C PRO A 96 -10.98 -17.78 -8.14
N SER A 97 -11.79 -16.79 -8.50
CA SER A 97 -11.82 -16.20 -9.84
C SER A 97 -10.76 -15.11 -10.05
N VAL A 98 -10.04 -14.69 -9.01
CA VAL A 98 -9.03 -13.62 -9.09
C VAL A 98 -7.65 -14.23 -9.34
N LEU A 99 -6.89 -13.61 -10.23
CA LEU A 99 -5.49 -13.96 -10.51
C LEU A 99 -4.52 -12.98 -9.85
N GLU A 100 -4.81 -11.68 -9.94
CA GLU A 100 -4.05 -10.62 -9.27
C GLU A 100 -4.94 -9.39 -9.05
N ALA A 101 -4.63 -8.61 -8.05
CA ALA A 101 -5.33 -7.37 -7.73
C ALA A 101 -4.32 -6.26 -7.38
N SER A 102 -4.73 -5.02 -7.61
CA SER A 102 -4.00 -3.83 -7.17
C SER A 102 -4.98 -2.83 -6.61
N VAL A 103 -4.77 -2.45 -5.35
CA VAL A 103 -5.61 -1.51 -4.59
C VAL A 103 -4.85 -0.22 -4.37
N PHE A 104 -5.53 0.91 -4.52
CA PHE A 104 -4.96 2.24 -4.29
C PHE A 104 -6.05 3.24 -3.90
N GLY A 105 -5.63 4.33 -3.23
CA GLY A 105 -6.52 5.42 -2.88
C GLY A 105 -6.82 6.30 -4.09
N VAL A 106 -8.07 6.75 -4.21
CA VAL A 106 -8.49 7.82 -5.12
C VAL A 106 -9.15 8.92 -4.29
N PRO A 107 -9.08 10.19 -4.72
CA PRO A 107 -9.66 11.31 -3.96
C PRO A 107 -11.16 11.14 -3.71
N ASP A 108 -11.62 11.57 -2.53
CA ASP A 108 -13.04 11.69 -2.19
C ASP A 108 -13.26 12.96 -1.37
N ASP A 109 -14.28 13.75 -1.75
CA ASP A 109 -14.55 15.06 -1.13
C ASP A 109 -14.89 15.00 0.36
N ARG A 110 -15.44 13.89 0.84
CA ARG A 110 -15.89 13.70 2.22
C ARG A 110 -14.92 12.93 3.08
N LEU A 111 -14.29 11.91 2.51
CA LEU A 111 -13.46 10.96 3.27
C LEU A 111 -11.95 11.17 3.05
N GLY A 112 -11.56 12.15 2.20
CA GLY A 112 -10.20 12.39 1.78
C GLY A 112 -9.79 11.42 0.67
N GLU A 113 -9.78 10.12 0.97
CA GLU A 113 -9.57 9.05 0.00
C GLU A 113 -10.59 7.93 0.17
N ILE A 114 -10.84 7.21 -0.91
CA ILE A 114 -11.56 5.94 -0.96
C ILE A 114 -10.76 4.93 -1.78
N LEU A 115 -11.08 3.64 -1.63
CA LEU A 115 -10.33 2.60 -2.32
C LEU A 115 -10.89 2.34 -3.71
N ALA A 116 -10.00 2.28 -4.68
CA ALA A 116 -10.23 1.73 -6.02
C ALA A 116 -9.37 0.49 -6.23
N THR A 117 -9.85 -0.46 -7.02
CA THR A 117 -9.13 -1.69 -7.31
C THR A 117 -9.21 -2.08 -8.78
N TYR A 118 -8.07 -2.48 -9.34
CA TYR A 118 -7.96 -3.14 -10.63
C TYR A 118 -7.69 -4.62 -10.41
N ILE A 119 -8.44 -5.47 -11.06
CA ILE A 119 -8.47 -6.91 -10.80
C ILE A 119 -8.33 -7.66 -12.11
N CYS A 120 -7.30 -8.51 -12.20
CA CYS A 120 -7.19 -9.50 -13.26
C CYS A 120 -7.93 -10.75 -12.83
N VAL A 121 -8.94 -11.15 -13.59
CA VAL A 121 -9.75 -12.33 -13.33
C VAL A 121 -9.45 -13.46 -14.33
N ARG A 122 -9.80 -14.69 -13.98
CA ARG A 122 -9.70 -15.85 -14.88
C ARG A 122 -10.53 -15.64 -16.14
N GLU A 123 -10.13 -16.28 -17.24
CA GLU A 123 -10.73 -16.12 -18.57
C GLU A 123 -12.24 -16.38 -18.58
N ASP A 124 -12.66 -17.42 -17.87
CA ASP A 124 -14.04 -17.88 -17.76
C ASP A 124 -14.85 -17.21 -16.64
N SER A 125 -14.24 -16.27 -15.91
CA SER A 125 -14.89 -15.60 -14.77
C SER A 125 -15.97 -14.62 -15.22
N THR A 126 -17.08 -14.66 -14.49
CA THR A 126 -18.19 -13.69 -14.54
C THR A 126 -18.31 -12.89 -13.24
N LEU A 127 -17.24 -12.84 -12.44
CA LEU A 127 -17.21 -12.15 -11.13
C LEU A 127 -17.69 -10.70 -11.27
N THR A 128 -18.68 -10.34 -10.45
CA THR A 128 -19.26 -9.00 -10.37
C THR A 128 -18.74 -8.23 -9.15
N GLU A 129 -18.96 -6.90 -9.15
CA GLU A 129 -18.63 -6.04 -8.00
C GLU A 129 -19.39 -6.46 -6.73
N ASP A 130 -20.70 -6.78 -6.86
CA ASP A 130 -21.53 -7.17 -5.74
C ASP A 130 -21.09 -8.50 -5.14
N GLU A 131 -20.73 -9.48 -5.96
CA GLU A 131 -20.22 -10.77 -5.51
C GLU A 131 -18.90 -10.62 -4.77
N LEU A 132 -17.95 -9.84 -5.32
CA LEU A 132 -16.67 -9.62 -4.66
C LEU A 132 -16.82 -8.80 -3.39
N SER A 133 -17.67 -7.76 -3.39
CA SER A 133 -17.95 -6.96 -2.20
C SER A 133 -18.55 -7.80 -1.08
N SER A 134 -19.50 -8.68 -1.42
CA SER A 134 -20.10 -9.63 -0.46
C SER A 134 -19.05 -10.57 0.12
N PHE A 135 -18.20 -11.16 -0.74
CA PHE A 135 -17.09 -12.01 -0.30
C PHE A 135 -16.13 -11.28 0.65
N LEU A 136 -15.78 -10.02 0.36
CA LEU A 136 -14.88 -9.22 1.18
C LEU A 136 -15.51 -8.83 2.51
N SER A 137 -16.83 -8.62 2.57
CA SER A 137 -17.53 -8.24 3.81
C SER A 137 -17.45 -9.30 4.90
N GLU A 138 -17.18 -10.55 4.54
CA GLU A 138 -16.97 -11.67 5.47
C GLU A 138 -15.52 -11.73 6.01
N LYS A 139 -14.58 -10.98 5.40
CA LYS A 139 -13.14 -11.10 5.66
C LYS A 139 -12.51 -9.85 6.25
N ILE A 140 -12.94 -8.69 5.79
CA ILE A 140 -12.38 -7.40 6.20
C ILE A 140 -13.48 -6.43 6.64
N ALA A 141 -13.09 -5.42 7.42
CA ALA A 141 -14.04 -4.40 7.86
C ALA A 141 -14.63 -3.63 6.67
N ASN A 142 -15.91 -3.27 6.76
CA ASN A 142 -16.67 -2.64 5.67
C ASN A 142 -16.00 -1.36 5.11
N PHE A 143 -15.34 -0.58 5.95
CA PHE A 143 -14.66 0.64 5.50
C PHE A 143 -13.40 0.35 4.65
N LYS A 144 -12.89 -0.88 4.67
CA LYS A 144 -11.77 -1.36 3.83
C LYS A 144 -12.21 -1.91 2.48
N ILE A 145 -13.49 -2.11 2.26
CA ILE A 145 -14.01 -2.64 0.99
C ILE A 145 -13.88 -1.55 -0.09
N PRO A 146 -13.28 -1.86 -1.25
CA PRO A 146 -13.19 -0.91 -2.35
C PRO A 146 -14.58 -0.42 -2.80
N THR A 147 -14.64 0.80 -3.28
CA THR A 147 -15.86 1.42 -3.84
C THR A 147 -15.84 1.51 -5.36
N HIS A 148 -14.68 1.33 -5.97
CA HIS A 148 -14.51 1.32 -7.41
C HIS A 148 -13.73 0.09 -7.84
N TYR A 149 -14.28 -0.63 -8.81
CA TYR A 149 -13.76 -1.89 -9.32
C TYR A 149 -13.54 -1.79 -10.83
N ARG A 150 -12.41 -2.32 -11.29
CA ARG A 150 -12.16 -2.55 -12.69
C ARG A 150 -11.70 -3.99 -12.92
N PHE A 151 -12.52 -4.77 -13.57
CA PHE A 151 -12.20 -6.15 -13.94
C PHE A 151 -11.60 -6.21 -15.34
N GLN A 152 -10.57 -7.03 -15.51
CA GLN A 152 -9.94 -7.29 -16.80
C GLN A 152 -9.43 -8.72 -16.89
N LYS A 153 -9.28 -9.24 -18.13
CA LYS A 153 -8.72 -10.56 -18.38
C LYS A 153 -7.20 -10.52 -18.53
N ASP A 154 -6.69 -9.44 -19.06
CA ASP A 154 -5.25 -9.22 -19.21
C ASP A 154 -4.59 -8.98 -17.86
N LYS A 155 -3.29 -9.34 -17.76
CA LYS A 155 -2.48 -9.04 -16.58
C LYS A 155 -2.44 -7.55 -16.32
N LEU A 156 -2.33 -7.18 -15.04
CA LEU A 156 -2.18 -5.78 -14.66
C LEU A 156 -0.89 -5.17 -15.26
N PRO A 157 -0.92 -3.89 -15.66
CA PRO A 157 0.23 -3.18 -16.20
C PRO A 157 1.44 -3.25 -15.26
N ARG A 158 2.64 -3.38 -15.85
CA ARG A 158 3.89 -3.48 -15.08
C ARG A 158 4.93 -2.50 -15.59
N ILE A 159 5.71 -1.95 -14.67
CA ILE A 159 6.89 -1.17 -14.99
C ILE A 159 8.05 -2.09 -15.46
N ALA A 160 9.12 -1.51 -15.99
CA ALA A 160 10.26 -2.25 -16.54
C ALA A 160 10.92 -3.24 -15.55
N SER A 161 10.81 -3.01 -14.24
CA SER A 161 11.29 -3.92 -13.19
C SER A 161 10.38 -5.12 -12.92
N GLY A 162 9.25 -5.25 -13.62
CA GLY A 162 8.25 -6.32 -13.43
C GLY A 162 7.22 -6.06 -12.32
N LYS A 163 7.35 -4.98 -11.56
CA LYS A 163 6.36 -4.60 -10.53
C LYS A 163 5.11 -4.00 -11.18
N ILE A 164 3.95 -4.21 -10.54
CA ILE A 164 2.67 -3.60 -10.95
C ILE A 164 2.82 -2.07 -11.00
N ALA A 165 2.35 -1.46 -12.09
CA ALA A 165 2.41 -0.02 -12.34
C ALA A 165 1.31 0.75 -11.58
N LYS A 166 1.24 0.60 -10.24
CA LYS A 166 0.18 1.14 -9.37
C LYS A 166 -0.04 2.64 -9.56
N ILE A 167 1.03 3.41 -9.73
CA ILE A 167 0.95 4.88 -9.92
C ILE A 167 0.20 5.24 -11.20
N ASP A 168 0.46 4.53 -12.28
CA ASP A 168 -0.18 4.82 -13.58
C ASP A 168 -1.64 4.39 -13.56
N MET A 169 -1.96 3.24 -12.97
CA MET A 169 -3.34 2.80 -12.77
C MET A 169 -4.14 3.75 -11.87
N ARG A 170 -3.52 4.29 -10.80
CA ARG A 170 -4.16 5.31 -9.97
C ARG A 170 -4.50 6.58 -10.76
N LYS A 171 -3.58 7.06 -11.59
CA LYS A 171 -3.81 8.23 -12.45
C LYS A 171 -4.97 7.99 -13.42
N GLU A 172 -4.94 6.86 -14.12
CA GLU A 172 -6.02 6.46 -15.04
C GLU A 172 -7.37 6.39 -14.31
N ALA A 173 -7.41 5.75 -13.14
CA ALA A 173 -8.63 5.65 -12.35
C ALA A 173 -9.19 7.03 -11.94
N VAL A 174 -8.33 7.94 -11.50
CA VAL A 174 -8.73 9.32 -11.15
C VAL A 174 -9.31 10.06 -12.35
N GLU A 175 -8.70 9.93 -13.53
CA GLU A 175 -9.21 10.56 -14.77
C GLU A 175 -10.58 9.99 -15.14
N LEU A 176 -10.74 8.68 -15.17
CA LEU A 176 -12.01 8.01 -15.46
C LEU A 176 -13.13 8.39 -14.47
N LEU A 177 -12.79 8.47 -13.18
CA LEU A 177 -13.77 8.83 -12.14
C LEU A 177 -14.21 10.30 -12.26
N LYS A 178 -13.31 11.22 -12.68
CA LYS A 178 -13.64 12.61 -12.99
C LYS A 178 -14.54 12.72 -14.21
N GLU A 179 -14.23 12.03 -15.30
CA GLU A 179 -15.03 12.01 -16.51
C GLU A 179 -16.46 11.51 -16.26
N ASN A 180 -16.61 10.52 -15.38
CA ASN A 180 -17.90 9.96 -14.98
C ASN A 180 -18.63 10.78 -13.90
N GLY A 181 -18.05 11.88 -13.42
CA GLY A 181 -18.63 12.73 -12.37
C GLY A 181 -18.67 12.10 -10.97
N ASN A 182 -17.92 11.05 -10.74
CA ASN A 182 -17.85 10.34 -9.45
C ASN A 182 -16.91 11.01 -8.45
N ILE A 183 -15.97 11.81 -8.92
CA ILE A 183 -15.06 12.67 -8.11
C ILE A 183 -14.87 14.03 -8.81
N LYS A 184 -14.47 15.06 -8.06
CA LYS A 184 -14.18 16.40 -8.57
C LYS A 184 -12.74 16.62 -8.96
#